data_a741c11cffe3b39f0b80c37997f0c42a
#
_entry.id   a741c11cffe3b39f0b80c37997f0c42a
#
_cell.length_a   1.000
_cell.length_b   1.000
_cell.length_c   1.000
_cell.angle_alpha   90.00
_cell.angle_beta   90.00
_cell.angle_gamma   90.00
#
_symmetry.space_group_name_H-M   'P 1'
#
loop_
_entity.id
_entity.type
_entity.pdbx_description
1 polymer ?
#
loop_
_entity_poly.entity_id
_entity_poly.type
_entity_poly.pdbx_seq_one_letter_code
_entity_poly.pdbx_strand_id
1 'polypeptide(L)'
;MVYNREINDNAKIQCIILYTMSAADRPLRYDDLINLIFENCNVNYVEFQIALGHLEEINHITKLHDDHSCDVFVLEPAGKEAIKYLEDTIPAYIRAPIKKFIKPYFKEEAAKQKIKAGIEPIRGEEYNSILGIYDDDDLPLLEIKFYSGTRSEAQKTAKLFKKNPEAIYRKIVDILIASDENSSNRD
;
A
#
# COMPACT_ATOMS: atom_id res chain seq x y z
N MET A 1 0.08 -20.89 19.84
CA MET A 1 -0.60 -19.84 20.63
C MET A 1 0.23 -18.57 20.48
N VAL A 2 -0.23 -17.61 19.68
CA VAL A 2 0.40 -16.29 19.62
C VAL A 2 -0.02 -15.61 20.93
N TYR A 3 0.94 -15.18 21.74
CA TYR A 3 0.68 -14.38 22.93
C TYR A 3 0.12 -13.03 22.49
N ASN A 4 -1.18 -12.91 22.49
CA ASN A 4 -1.92 -11.72 22.04
C ASN A 4 -2.09 -10.72 23.20
N ARG A 5 -1.05 -10.56 24.03
CA ARG A 5 -1.06 -9.55 25.10
C ARG A 5 -0.84 -8.18 24.48
N GLU A 6 -1.74 -7.27 24.77
CA GLU A 6 -1.65 -5.88 24.33
C GLU A 6 -0.35 -5.22 24.87
N ILE A 7 0.35 -4.52 23.98
CA ILE A 7 1.58 -3.81 24.31
C ILE A 7 1.21 -2.36 24.61
N ASN A 8 1.33 -1.98 25.89
CA ASN A 8 1.01 -0.65 26.41
C ASN A 8 2.27 0.10 26.91
N ASP A 9 3.44 -0.54 26.85
CA ASP A 9 4.70 0.06 27.26
C ASP A 9 5.19 1.01 26.16
N ASN A 10 5.15 2.31 26.43
CA ASN A 10 5.51 3.36 25.47
C ASN A 10 6.95 3.20 24.96
N ALA A 11 7.93 2.91 25.83
CA ALA A 11 9.32 2.71 25.41
C ALA A 11 9.47 1.51 24.45
N LYS A 12 8.74 0.43 24.71
CA LYS A 12 8.72 -0.74 23.83
C LYS A 12 8.05 -0.41 22.48
N ILE A 13 6.98 0.38 22.49
CA ILE A 13 6.29 0.80 21.26
C ILE A 13 7.23 1.69 20.43
N GLN A 14 7.95 2.62 21.04
CA GLN A 14 8.97 3.42 20.36
C GLN A 14 10.02 2.53 19.68
N CYS A 15 10.54 1.52 20.39
CA CYS A 15 11.48 0.57 19.79
C CYS A 15 10.87 -0.19 18.60
N ILE A 16 9.59 -0.61 18.68
CA ILE A 16 8.89 -1.31 17.59
C ILE A 16 8.74 -0.39 16.38
N ILE A 17 8.38 0.89 16.57
CA ILE A 17 8.28 1.88 15.51
C ILE A 17 9.62 2.06 14.80
N LEU A 18 10.68 2.36 15.56
CA LEU A 18 12.02 2.53 15.01
C LEU A 18 12.53 1.27 14.30
N TYR A 19 12.27 0.09 14.85
CA TYR A 19 12.61 -1.19 14.23
C TYR A 19 11.91 -1.38 12.89
N THR A 20 10.59 -1.12 12.84
CA THR A 20 9.80 -1.25 11.62
C THR A 20 10.31 -0.33 10.54
N MET A 21 10.58 0.94 10.87
CA MET A 21 11.13 1.91 9.93
C MET A 21 12.54 1.53 9.46
N SER A 22 13.40 1.07 10.37
CA SER A 22 14.75 0.60 10.04
C SER A 22 14.73 -0.64 9.13
N ALA A 23 13.84 -1.59 9.41
CA ALA A 23 13.71 -2.81 8.62
C ALA A 23 13.10 -2.56 7.23
N ALA A 24 12.26 -1.54 7.09
CA ALA A 24 11.70 -1.11 5.81
C ALA A 24 12.73 -0.39 4.92
N ASP A 25 13.72 0.25 5.54
CA ASP A 25 14.82 1.00 4.90
C ASP A 25 14.34 2.03 3.86
N ARG A 26 13.22 2.69 4.17
CA ARG A 26 12.59 3.71 3.31
C ARG A 26 11.67 4.60 4.13
N PRO A 27 11.36 5.83 3.65
CA PRO A 27 10.27 6.62 4.21
C PRO A 27 8.94 5.83 4.20
N LEU A 28 8.18 5.93 5.28
CA LEU A 28 6.90 5.25 5.43
C LEU A 28 5.77 6.27 5.53
N ARG A 29 4.68 6.06 4.79
CA ARG A 29 3.43 6.78 5.03
C ARG A 29 2.84 6.33 6.37
N TYR A 30 2.04 7.20 6.95
CA TYR A 30 1.35 6.89 8.20
C TYR A 30 0.57 5.57 8.13
N ASP A 31 -0.17 5.36 7.03
CA ASP A 31 -0.94 4.13 6.81
C ASP A 31 -0.04 2.89 6.68
N ASP A 32 1.11 3.01 6.00
CA ASP A 32 2.08 1.92 5.90
C ASP A 32 2.61 1.54 7.28
N LEU A 33 2.94 2.53 8.10
CA LEU A 33 3.47 2.30 9.45
C LEU A 33 2.44 1.61 10.35
N ILE A 34 1.18 2.06 10.30
CA ILE A 34 0.07 1.41 11.01
C ILE A 34 -0.08 -0.04 10.54
N ASN A 35 -0.22 -0.27 9.23
CA ASN A 35 -0.45 -1.61 8.71
C ASN A 35 0.69 -2.57 9.06
N LEU A 36 1.95 -2.13 8.90
CA LEU A 36 3.12 -2.94 9.24
C LEU A 36 3.18 -3.32 10.72
N ILE A 37 2.75 -2.45 11.62
CA ILE A 37 2.81 -2.72 13.07
C ILE A 37 1.57 -3.48 13.53
N PHE A 38 0.36 -3.00 13.23
CA PHE A 38 -0.87 -3.54 13.80
C PHE A 38 -1.29 -4.90 13.22
N GLU A 39 -0.87 -5.23 12.00
CA GLU A 39 -1.06 -6.58 11.44
C GLU A 39 -0.14 -7.62 12.12
N ASN A 40 0.95 -7.18 12.74
CA ASN A 40 1.95 -8.06 13.31
C ASN A 40 2.05 -8.00 14.84
N CYS A 41 1.52 -6.95 15.48
CA CYS A 41 1.60 -6.70 16.89
C CYS A 41 0.28 -6.19 17.45
N ASN A 42 -0.11 -6.67 18.62
CA ASN A 42 -1.24 -6.11 19.37
C ASN A 42 -0.77 -4.91 20.19
N VAL A 43 -0.68 -3.73 19.55
CA VAL A 43 -0.25 -2.48 20.19
C VAL A 43 -1.47 -1.62 20.50
N ASN A 44 -1.47 -0.95 21.66
CA ASN A 44 -2.50 0.03 21.99
C ASN A 44 -2.36 1.25 21.08
N TYR A 45 -3.45 1.64 20.40
CA TYR A 45 -3.44 2.73 19.42
C TYR A 45 -3.09 4.08 20.05
N VAL A 46 -3.61 4.39 21.24
CA VAL A 46 -3.34 5.66 21.91
C VAL A 46 -1.87 5.76 22.29
N GLU A 47 -1.32 4.68 22.87
CA GLU A 47 0.10 4.61 23.22
C GLU A 47 1.00 4.67 21.98
N PHE A 48 0.56 4.11 20.84
CA PHE A 48 1.27 4.24 19.58
C PHE A 48 1.35 5.71 19.12
N GLN A 49 0.25 6.47 19.21
CA GLN A 49 0.24 7.89 18.84
C GLN A 49 1.17 8.71 19.75
N ILE A 50 1.14 8.45 21.06
CA ILE A 50 2.02 9.11 22.02
C ILE A 50 3.48 8.78 21.72
N ALA A 51 3.79 7.51 21.45
CA ALA A 51 5.14 7.07 21.14
C ALA A 51 5.66 7.69 19.83
N LEU A 52 4.80 7.78 18.80
CA LEU A 52 5.15 8.39 17.52
C LEU A 52 5.46 9.89 17.69
N GLY A 53 4.60 10.64 18.39
CA GLY A 53 4.82 12.06 18.69
C GLY A 53 6.11 12.28 19.50
N HIS A 54 6.39 11.45 20.50
CA HIS A 54 7.60 11.57 21.29
C HIS A 54 8.87 11.30 20.46
N LEU A 55 8.84 10.33 19.53
CA LEU A 55 9.97 10.07 18.61
C LEU A 55 10.23 11.25 17.68
N GLU A 56 9.20 11.99 17.28
CA GLU A 56 9.31 13.23 16.51
C GLU A 56 9.92 14.35 17.35
N GLU A 57 9.44 14.56 18.59
CA GLU A 57 9.96 15.56 19.52
C GLU A 57 11.46 15.42 19.81
N ILE A 58 11.95 14.17 19.95
CA ILE A 58 13.35 13.88 20.21
C ILE A 58 14.20 13.74 18.93
N ASN A 59 13.62 14.07 17.76
CA ASN A 59 14.28 14.00 16.45
C ASN A 59 14.85 12.61 16.08
N HIS A 60 14.20 11.53 16.51
CA HIS A 60 14.50 10.17 16.03
C HIS A 60 13.82 9.88 14.71
N ILE A 61 12.70 10.54 14.45
CA ILE A 61 11.97 10.53 13.19
C ILE A 61 11.61 11.96 12.79
N THR A 62 11.43 12.20 11.50
CA THR A 62 10.90 13.47 10.97
C THR A 62 9.63 13.19 10.20
N LYS A 63 8.62 14.01 10.44
CA LYS A 63 7.37 14.00 9.72
C LYS A 63 7.43 14.98 8.55
N LEU A 64 7.15 14.50 7.36
CA LEU A 64 7.03 15.27 6.13
C LEU A 64 5.63 15.12 5.56
N HIS A 65 5.26 16.00 4.64
CA HIS A 65 4.04 15.86 3.83
C HIS A 65 4.44 15.55 2.39
N ASP A 66 3.81 14.55 1.79
CA ASP A 66 3.98 14.28 0.37
C ASP A 66 3.15 15.25 -0.50
N ASP A 67 3.29 15.15 -1.84
CA ASP A 67 2.56 15.99 -2.80
C ASP A 67 1.02 15.85 -2.68
N HIS A 68 0.53 14.80 -2.02
CA HIS A 68 -0.89 14.55 -1.75
C HIS A 68 -1.31 14.96 -0.32
N SER A 69 -0.46 15.69 0.40
CA SER A 69 -0.66 16.10 1.81
C SER A 69 -0.80 14.92 2.77
N CYS A 70 -0.23 13.75 2.42
CA CYS A 70 -0.17 12.61 3.32
C CYS A 70 1.07 12.70 4.21
N ASP A 71 0.91 12.30 5.46
CA ASP A 71 2.01 12.24 6.43
C ASP A 71 2.99 11.11 6.05
N VAL A 72 4.26 11.47 5.88
CA VAL A 72 5.37 10.55 5.60
C VAL A 72 6.41 10.69 6.71
N PHE A 73 6.81 9.59 7.30
CA PHE A 73 7.80 9.54 8.36
C PHE A 73 9.14 9.04 7.82
N VAL A 74 10.20 9.77 8.17
CA VAL A 74 11.59 9.46 7.82
C VAL A 74 12.36 9.12 9.08
N LEU A 75 13.09 8.01 9.05
CA LEU A 75 13.95 7.61 10.15
C LEU A 75 15.26 8.40 10.12
N GLU A 76 15.49 9.20 11.16
CA GLU A 76 16.68 10.04 11.29
C GLU A 76 17.91 9.24 11.73
N PRO A 77 19.13 9.76 11.51
CA PRO A 77 20.38 9.10 11.94
C PRO A 77 20.37 8.73 13.44
N ALA A 78 19.85 9.62 14.29
CA ALA A 78 19.74 9.36 15.74
C ALA A 78 18.82 8.17 16.03
N GLY A 79 17.68 8.07 15.34
CA GLY A 79 16.76 6.93 15.44
C GLY A 79 17.37 5.63 14.93
N LYS A 80 18.14 5.69 13.82
CA LYS A 80 18.90 4.54 13.30
C LYS A 80 19.94 4.04 14.29
N GLU A 81 20.64 4.95 14.93
CA GLU A 81 21.61 4.60 15.95
C GLU A 81 20.94 4.01 17.20
N ALA A 82 19.86 4.64 17.69
CA ALA A 82 19.13 4.16 18.84
C ALA A 82 18.62 2.72 18.64
N ILE A 83 17.98 2.42 17.50
CA ILE A 83 17.44 1.08 17.25
C ILE A 83 18.54 0.02 17.09
N LYS A 84 19.70 0.39 16.55
CA LYS A 84 20.84 -0.53 16.45
C LYS A 84 21.28 -1.08 17.82
N TYR A 85 21.17 -0.27 18.88
CA TYR A 85 21.50 -0.70 20.24
C TYR A 85 20.31 -1.37 20.95
N LEU A 86 19.08 -1.01 20.58
CA LEU A 86 17.86 -1.44 21.26
C LEU A 86 17.15 -2.61 20.60
N GLU A 87 17.56 -3.00 19.38
CA GLU A 87 16.89 -4.07 18.60
C GLU A 87 16.72 -5.36 19.41
N ASP A 88 17.74 -5.76 20.17
CA ASP A 88 17.70 -7.00 20.95
C ASP A 88 16.78 -6.94 22.16
N THR A 89 16.34 -5.75 22.57
CA THR A 89 15.32 -5.59 23.62
C THR A 89 13.92 -5.95 23.14
N ILE A 90 13.70 -5.93 21.81
CA ILE A 90 12.44 -6.32 21.19
C ILE A 90 12.43 -7.85 21.04
N PRO A 91 11.45 -8.56 21.66
CA PRO A 91 11.38 -10.01 21.56
C PRO A 91 11.32 -10.50 20.09
N ALA A 92 11.99 -11.63 19.82
CA ALA A 92 12.06 -12.19 18.47
C ALA A 92 10.68 -12.50 17.86
N TYR A 93 9.69 -12.85 18.68
CA TYR A 93 8.32 -13.11 18.24
C TYR A 93 7.58 -11.86 17.72
N ILE A 94 8.11 -10.65 18.01
CA ILE A 94 7.63 -9.36 17.46
C ILE A 94 8.45 -9.01 16.22
N ARG A 95 9.79 -9.09 16.30
CA ARG A 95 10.69 -8.71 15.19
C ARG A 95 10.51 -9.58 13.95
N ALA A 96 10.43 -10.90 14.12
CA ALA A 96 10.39 -11.84 13.01
C ALA A 96 9.15 -11.68 12.11
N PRO A 97 7.92 -11.55 12.62
CA PRO A 97 6.74 -11.27 11.80
C PRO A 97 6.86 -9.96 11.03
N ILE A 98 7.24 -8.85 11.68
CA ILE A 98 7.42 -7.55 11.03
C ILE A 98 8.40 -7.66 9.85
N LYS A 99 9.59 -8.22 10.10
CA LYS A 99 10.62 -8.38 9.05
C LYS A 99 10.15 -9.23 7.87
N LYS A 100 9.39 -10.30 8.16
CA LYS A 100 8.83 -11.19 7.14
C LYS A 100 7.72 -10.51 6.33
N PHE A 101 6.96 -9.62 6.95
CA PHE A 101 5.79 -8.97 6.34
C PHE A 101 6.14 -7.79 5.44
N ILE A 102 7.24 -7.07 5.71
CA ILE A 102 7.64 -5.86 4.98
C ILE A 102 7.73 -6.07 3.46
N LYS A 103 8.49 -7.06 2.99
CA LYS A 103 8.69 -7.29 1.55
C LYS A 103 7.40 -7.65 0.81
N PRO A 104 6.58 -8.61 1.29
CA PRO A 104 5.28 -8.89 0.69
C PRO A 104 4.34 -7.69 0.68
N TYR A 105 4.30 -6.91 1.77
CA TYR A 105 3.47 -5.73 1.91
C TYR A 105 3.75 -4.71 0.80
N PHE A 106 5.01 -4.29 0.64
CA PHE A 106 5.36 -3.31 -0.40
C PHE A 106 5.23 -3.86 -1.82
N LYS A 107 5.43 -5.15 -2.02
CA LYS A 107 5.16 -5.78 -3.31
C LYS A 107 3.67 -5.72 -3.67
N GLU A 108 2.80 -5.97 -2.69
CA GLU A 108 1.35 -5.87 -2.87
C GLU A 108 0.89 -4.42 -3.09
N GLU A 109 1.43 -3.47 -2.30
CA GLU A 109 1.13 -2.04 -2.46
C GLU A 109 1.58 -1.51 -3.84
N ALA A 110 2.78 -1.86 -4.28
CA ALA A 110 3.25 -1.52 -5.62
C ALA A 110 2.34 -2.12 -6.72
N ALA A 111 1.90 -3.36 -6.55
CA ALA A 111 0.96 -3.97 -7.49
C ALA A 111 -0.40 -3.25 -7.51
N LYS A 112 -0.90 -2.78 -6.37
CA LYS A 112 -2.13 -1.99 -6.29
C LYS A 112 -2.01 -0.63 -6.98
N GLN A 113 -0.85 0.04 -6.86
CA GLN A 113 -0.59 1.33 -7.50
C GLN A 113 -0.59 1.24 -9.03
N LYS A 114 -0.23 0.09 -9.60
CA LYS A 114 -0.25 -0.15 -11.05
C LYS A 114 -1.65 -0.29 -11.62
N ILE A 115 -2.68 -0.39 -10.77
CA ILE A 115 -4.07 -0.59 -11.18
C ILE A 115 -4.83 0.68 -10.90
N LYS A 116 -5.04 1.49 -11.93
CA LYS A 116 -5.82 2.73 -11.84
C LYS A 116 -7.23 2.46 -12.36
N ALA A 117 -8.26 2.75 -11.58
CA ALA A 117 -9.64 2.68 -12.03
C ALA A 117 -10.44 3.81 -11.39
N GLY A 118 -11.04 4.61 -12.25
CA GLY A 118 -11.81 5.80 -11.89
C GLY A 118 -13.05 5.97 -12.75
N ILE A 119 -13.77 7.03 -12.47
CA ILE A 119 -14.93 7.48 -13.25
C ILE A 119 -14.74 8.92 -13.65
N GLU A 120 -15.21 9.28 -14.82
CA GLU A 120 -15.18 10.64 -15.37
C GLU A 120 -16.59 11.08 -15.76
N PRO A 121 -17.08 12.22 -15.28
CA PRO A 121 -18.36 12.74 -15.74
C PRO A 121 -18.27 13.20 -17.18
N ILE A 122 -19.30 12.93 -17.98
CA ILE A 122 -19.40 13.37 -19.38
C ILE A 122 -20.38 14.54 -19.47
N ARG A 123 -21.65 14.27 -19.14
CA ARG A 123 -22.74 15.23 -19.26
C ARG A 123 -23.89 14.82 -18.35
N GLY A 124 -24.40 15.75 -17.52
CA GLY A 124 -25.49 15.44 -16.59
C GLY A 124 -25.09 14.35 -15.59
N GLU A 125 -25.84 13.25 -15.55
CA GLU A 125 -25.58 12.10 -14.70
C GLU A 125 -24.88 10.94 -15.44
N GLU A 126 -24.28 11.22 -16.59
CA GLU A 126 -23.59 10.22 -17.42
C GLU A 126 -22.08 10.18 -17.12
N TYR A 127 -21.52 8.98 -17.07
CA TYR A 127 -20.13 8.74 -16.68
C TYR A 127 -19.42 7.75 -17.62
N ASN A 128 -18.12 8.03 -17.85
CA ASN A 128 -17.18 7.04 -18.37
C ASN A 128 -16.52 6.28 -17.21
N SER A 129 -16.18 5.02 -17.45
CA SER A 129 -15.17 4.30 -16.68
C SER A 129 -13.82 4.46 -17.34
N ILE A 130 -12.80 4.75 -16.54
CA ILE A 130 -11.39 4.80 -16.94
C ILE A 130 -10.68 3.73 -16.16
N LEU A 131 -10.12 2.75 -16.86
CA LEU A 131 -9.48 1.56 -16.30
C LEU A 131 -8.09 1.43 -16.87
N GLY A 132 -7.08 1.24 -16.04
CA GLY A 132 -5.69 1.14 -16.48
C GLY A 132 -4.87 0.13 -15.68
N ILE A 133 -3.96 -0.54 -16.37
CA ILE A 133 -2.87 -1.35 -15.80
C ILE A 133 -1.57 -0.76 -16.34
N TYR A 134 -0.66 -0.47 -15.44
CA TYR A 134 0.61 0.18 -15.74
C TYR A 134 1.78 -0.71 -15.30
N ASP A 135 2.94 -0.51 -15.90
CA ASP A 135 4.19 -1.17 -15.46
C ASP A 135 4.92 -0.39 -14.35
N ASP A 136 6.17 -0.77 -14.07
CA ASP A 136 6.99 -0.13 -13.04
C ASP A 136 7.40 1.30 -13.38
N ASP A 137 7.38 1.65 -14.67
CA ASP A 137 7.75 2.97 -15.21
C ASP A 137 6.51 3.83 -15.52
N ASP A 138 5.33 3.47 -14.97
CA ASP A 138 4.04 4.12 -15.24
C ASP A 138 3.60 4.08 -16.71
N LEU A 139 4.18 3.20 -17.54
CA LEU A 139 3.76 3.00 -18.90
C LEU A 139 2.46 2.15 -18.95
N PRO A 140 1.47 2.55 -19.75
CA PRO A 140 0.21 1.81 -19.80
C PRO A 140 0.40 0.47 -20.56
N LEU A 141 0.19 -0.63 -19.85
CA LEU A 141 0.05 -1.97 -20.44
C LEU A 141 -1.35 -2.20 -21.01
N LEU A 142 -2.33 -1.56 -20.39
CA LEU A 142 -3.72 -1.53 -20.83
C LEU A 142 -4.35 -0.23 -20.35
N GLU A 143 -5.01 0.48 -21.23
CA GLU A 143 -5.85 1.61 -20.88
C GLU A 143 -7.17 1.51 -21.63
N ILE A 144 -8.29 1.56 -20.90
CA ILE A 144 -9.63 1.45 -21.45
C ILE A 144 -10.47 2.60 -20.92
N LYS A 145 -11.08 3.34 -21.81
CA LYS A 145 -12.08 4.35 -21.48
C LYS A 145 -13.35 4.04 -22.25
N PHE A 146 -14.47 3.91 -21.57
CA PHE A 146 -15.76 3.64 -22.22
C PHE A 146 -16.93 4.21 -21.44
N TYR A 147 -18.03 4.42 -22.14
CA TYR A 147 -19.28 4.86 -21.54
C TYR A 147 -19.86 3.79 -20.60
N SER A 148 -20.21 4.18 -19.40
CA SER A 148 -20.69 3.28 -18.36
C SER A 148 -22.05 3.66 -17.77
N GLY A 149 -22.77 4.60 -18.40
CA GLY A 149 -24.09 5.00 -17.94
C GLY A 149 -24.06 5.85 -16.67
N THR A 150 -24.78 5.44 -15.64
CA THR A 150 -24.89 6.16 -14.36
C THR A 150 -23.63 6.09 -13.52
N ARG A 151 -23.50 7.01 -12.56
CA ARG A 151 -22.41 7.01 -11.58
C ARG A 151 -22.27 5.66 -10.84
N SER A 152 -23.39 5.05 -10.50
CA SER A 152 -23.42 3.75 -9.79
C SER A 152 -22.84 2.62 -10.66
N GLU A 153 -23.20 2.56 -11.92
CA GLU A 153 -22.71 1.56 -12.89
C GLU A 153 -21.20 1.75 -13.15
N ALA A 154 -20.77 2.98 -13.39
CA ALA A 154 -19.36 3.30 -13.55
C ALA A 154 -18.51 2.92 -12.31
N GLN A 155 -18.99 3.24 -11.09
CA GLN A 155 -18.32 2.83 -9.84
C GLN A 155 -18.27 1.31 -9.67
N LYS A 156 -19.33 0.59 -10.02
CA LYS A 156 -19.38 -0.87 -9.97
C LYS A 156 -18.34 -1.47 -10.93
N THR A 157 -18.23 -0.93 -12.13
CA THR A 157 -17.25 -1.35 -13.13
C THR A 157 -15.82 -1.12 -12.63
N ALA A 158 -15.52 0.07 -12.11
CA ALA A 158 -14.21 0.39 -11.55
C ALA A 158 -13.82 -0.54 -10.37
N LYS A 159 -14.78 -0.86 -9.48
CA LYS A 159 -14.57 -1.81 -8.38
C LYS A 159 -14.30 -3.23 -8.86
N LEU A 160 -15.04 -3.71 -9.87
CA LEU A 160 -14.85 -5.04 -10.45
C LEU A 160 -13.49 -5.17 -11.13
N PHE A 161 -13.04 -4.13 -11.84
CA PHE A 161 -11.73 -4.10 -12.45
C PHE A 161 -10.62 -4.18 -11.42
N LYS A 162 -10.67 -3.35 -10.36
CA LYS A 162 -9.68 -3.38 -9.26
C LYS A 162 -9.60 -4.74 -8.57
N LYS A 163 -10.70 -5.50 -8.54
CA LYS A 163 -10.74 -6.82 -7.90
C LYS A 163 -10.02 -7.90 -8.70
N ASN A 164 -10.09 -7.85 -10.04
CA ASN A 164 -9.54 -8.89 -10.91
C ASN A 164 -8.88 -8.33 -12.18
N PRO A 165 -7.90 -7.42 -12.07
CA PRO A 165 -7.34 -6.71 -13.22
C PRO A 165 -6.61 -7.65 -14.18
N GLU A 166 -5.79 -8.59 -13.66
CA GLU A 166 -5.04 -9.54 -14.50
C GLU A 166 -5.93 -10.48 -15.29
N ALA A 167 -7.02 -10.96 -14.69
CA ALA A 167 -7.96 -11.85 -15.37
C ALA A 167 -8.71 -11.12 -16.51
N ILE A 168 -9.00 -9.83 -16.30
CA ILE A 168 -9.63 -8.99 -17.33
C ILE A 168 -8.64 -8.72 -18.45
N TYR A 169 -7.39 -8.37 -18.13
CA TYR A 169 -6.32 -8.17 -19.11
C TYR A 169 -6.14 -9.40 -20.00
N ARG A 170 -5.98 -10.59 -19.41
CA ARG A 170 -5.83 -11.84 -20.17
C ARG A 170 -6.98 -12.10 -21.10
N LYS A 171 -8.23 -11.93 -20.61
CA LYS A 171 -9.42 -12.11 -21.48
C LYS A 171 -9.46 -11.15 -22.67
N ILE A 172 -9.05 -9.90 -22.47
CA ILE A 172 -8.98 -8.93 -23.58
C ILE A 172 -7.94 -9.35 -24.61
N VAL A 173 -6.75 -9.74 -24.15
CA VAL A 173 -5.69 -10.23 -25.03
C VAL A 173 -6.14 -11.49 -25.77
N ASP A 174 -6.75 -12.45 -25.09
CA ASP A 174 -7.27 -13.68 -25.72
C ASP A 174 -8.31 -13.39 -26.80
N ILE A 175 -9.23 -12.45 -26.54
CA ILE A 175 -10.24 -12.03 -27.53
C ILE A 175 -9.58 -11.39 -28.76
N LEU A 176 -8.58 -10.54 -28.56
CA LEU A 176 -7.88 -9.86 -29.66
C LEU A 176 -7.10 -10.86 -30.52
N ILE A 177 -6.42 -11.84 -29.90
CA ILE A 177 -5.67 -12.88 -30.63
C ILE A 177 -6.62 -13.81 -31.36
N ALA A 178 -7.70 -14.27 -30.72
CA ALA A 178 -8.68 -15.16 -31.36
C ALA A 178 -9.43 -14.49 -32.53
N SER A 179 -9.52 -13.17 -32.54
CA SER A 179 -10.10 -12.40 -33.66
C SER A 179 -9.25 -12.44 -34.91
N ASP A 180 -7.93 -12.50 -34.78
CA ASP A 180 -6.97 -12.59 -35.88
C ASP A 180 -7.01 -13.97 -36.58
N GLU A 181 -7.15 -15.05 -35.82
CA GLU A 181 -7.23 -16.42 -36.39
C GLU A 181 -8.50 -16.62 -37.25
N ASN A 182 -9.61 -15.95 -36.89
CA ASN A 182 -10.85 -16.01 -37.67
C ASN A 182 -10.85 -15.13 -38.93
N SER A 183 -9.95 -14.16 -39.00
CA SER A 183 -9.82 -13.27 -40.19
C SER A 183 -8.96 -13.92 -41.28
N SER A 184 -7.98 -14.73 -40.91
CA SER A 184 -7.06 -15.42 -41.87
C SER A 184 -7.66 -16.63 -42.58
N ASN A 185 -8.87 -17.07 -42.21
CA ASN A 185 -9.57 -18.22 -42.81
C ASN A 185 -10.67 -17.81 -43.80
N ARG A 186 -10.71 -16.55 -44.28
CA ARG A 186 -11.71 -16.03 -45.22
C ARG A 186 -11.16 -15.48 -46.52
N ASP A 187 -9.89 -15.74 -46.82
CA ASP A 187 -9.28 -15.45 -48.15
C ASP A 187 -9.06 -16.74 -48.95
#